data_40dac69795069ca5cb66f4d7a917327b
#
_entry.id   40dac69795069ca5cb66f4d7a917327b
#
_cell.length_a   1.000
_cell.length_b   1.000
_cell.length_c   1.000
_cell.angle_alpha   90.00
_cell.angle_beta   90.00
_cell.angle_gamma   90.00
#
_symmetry.space_group_name_H-M   'P 1'
#
loop_
_entity.id
_entity.type
_entity.pdbx_description
1 polymer ?
#
loop_
_entity_poly.entity_id
_entity_poly.type
_entity_poly.pdbx_seq_one_letter_code
_entity_poly.pdbx_strand_id
1 'polypeptide(L)'
;MIDSRPTVVFADDHLPVLEAARVLLQPIYNVTKLTTSGRAAVEWVIKLRPDLAVFDICMPDMDGFSAARELNHAGMNTRILFLTEIEDEDYIQEARLLSYGYVLKRRMACDLIPALISASSGSFFLSR
;
A
#
# COMPACT_ATOMS: atom_id res chain seq x y z
N MET A 1 -1.67 24.94 11.71
CA MET A 1 -2.30 23.70 12.20
C MET A 1 -1.60 22.51 11.59
N ILE A 2 -1.23 21.53 12.40
CA ILE A 2 -0.54 20.32 11.94
C ILE A 2 -1.59 19.29 11.53
N ASP A 3 -1.41 18.71 10.34
CA ASP A 3 -2.25 17.59 9.87
C ASP A 3 -1.87 16.34 10.65
N SER A 4 -2.79 15.85 11.48
CA SER A 4 -2.56 14.68 12.34
C SER A 4 -3.07 13.38 11.73
N ARG A 5 -3.62 13.42 10.51
CA ARG A 5 -4.09 12.21 9.84
C ARG A 5 -2.89 11.30 9.52
N PRO A 6 -3.07 9.97 9.59
CA PRO A 6 -1.99 9.07 9.19
C PRO A 6 -1.58 9.32 7.73
N THR A 7 -0.28 9.21 7.48
CA THR A 7 0.30 9.47 6.16
C THR A 7 0.39 8.20 5.33
N VAL A 8 0.12 8.31 4.03
CA VAL A 8 0.10 7.18 3.09
C VAL A 8 0.86 7.53 1.83
N VAL A 9 1.74 6.63 1.40
CA VAL A 9 2.32 6.61 0.04
C VAL A 9 1.61 5.50 -0.73
N PHE A 10 1.15 5.81 -1.94
CA PHE A 10 0.36 4.87 -2.75
C PHE A 10 1.01 4.71 -4.12
N ALA A 11 1.27 3.46 -4.52
CA ALA A 11 1.91 3.15 -5.80
C ALA A 11 1.06 2.15 -6.60
N ASP A 12 0.71 2.52 -7.83
CA ASP A 12 -0.04 1.69 -8.77
C ASP A 12 0.19 2.25 -10.17
N ASP A 13 0.48 1.41 -11.16
CA ASP A 13 0.73 1.88 -12.52
C ASP A 13 -0.53 2.26 -13.29
N HIS A 14 -1.72 2.05 -12.71
CA HIS A 14 -2.99 2.45 -13.30
C HIS A 14 -3.46 3.79 -12.72
N LEU A 15 -3.39 4.85 -13.51
CA LEU A 15 -3.80 6.19 -13.06
C LEU A 15 -5.23 6.24 -12.52
N PRO A 16 -6.23 5.56 -13.12
CA PRO A 16 -7.58 5.56 -12.56
C PRO A 16 -7.66 5.00 -11.14
N VAL A 17 -6.83 3.99 -10.82
CA VAL A 17 -6.78 3.43 -9.46
C VAL A 17 -6.20 4.45 -8.48
N LEU A 18 -5.12 5.14 -8.85
CA LEU A 18 -4.53 6.18 -8.02
C LEU A 18 -5.53 7.30 -7.73
N GLU A 19 -6.27 7.75 -8.73
CA GLU A 19 -7.27 8.81 -8.55
C GLU A 19 -8.43 8.35 -7.67
N ALA A 20 -8.94 7.13 -7.88
CA ALA A 20 -9.98 6.57 -7.04
C ALA A 20 -9.53 6.41 -5.59
N ALA A 21 -8.31 5.96 -5.37
CA ALA A 21 -7.73 5.82 -4.04
C ALA A 21 -7.57 7.17 -3.35
N ARG A 22 -7.10 8.17 -4.08
CA ARG A 22 -6.96 9.53 -3.54
C ARG A 22 -8.30 10.06 -3.03
N VAL A 23 -9.35 9.95 -3.84
CA VAL A 23 -10.69 10.41 -3.47
C VAL A 23 -11.21 9.65 -2.26
N LEU A 24 -11.04 8.32 -2.25
CA LEU A 24 -11.50 7.46 -1.17
C LEU A 24 -10.81 7.77 0.16
N LEU A 25 -9.50 7.99 0.14
CA LEU A 25 -8.68 8.12 1.35
C LEU A 25 -8.61 9.54 1.89
N GLN A 26 -8.79 10.54 1.04
CA GLN A 26 -8.59 11.95 1.39
C GLN A 26 -9.30 12.41 2.66
N PRO A 27 -10.55 11.99 2.97
CA PRO A 27 -11.22 12.42 4.19
C PRO A 27 -10.56 11.95 5.48
N ILE A 28 -9.83 10.82 5.44
CA ILE A 28 -9.33 10.14 6.65
C ILE A 28 -7.80 10.14 6.71
N TYR A 29 -7.13 10.08 5.57
CA TYR A 29 -5.68 9.94 5.46
C TYR A 29 -5.07 11.12 4.74
N ASN A 30 -3.82 11.42 5.11
CA ASN A 30 -2.98 12.35 4.35
C ASN A 30 -2.18 11.54 3.32
N VAL A 31 -2.66 11.53 2.08
CA VAL A 31 -1.97 10.84 0.99
C VAL A 31 -0.83 11.73 0.52
N THR A 32 0.37 11.47 1.01
CA THR A 32 1.53 12.33 0.79
C THR A 32 2.16 12.17 -0.57
N LYS A 33 2.01 10.99 -1.19
CA LYS A 33 2.54 10.74 -2.52
C LYS A 33 1.75 9.66 -3.24
N LEU A 34 1.46 9.92 -4.52
CA LEU A 34 0.95 8.94 -5.48
C LEU A 34 2.01 8.75 -6.55
N THR A 35 2.30 7.52 -6.93
CA THR A 35 3.30 7.24 -7.97
C THR A 35 2.90 6.01 -8.78
N THR A 36 3.36 5.98 -10.04
CA THR A 36 3.16 4.83 -10.94
C THR A 36 4.36 3.90 -10.96
N SER A 37 5.41 4.21 -10.21
CA SER A 37 6.71 3.52 -10.23
C SER A 37 6.98 2.86 -8.88
N GLY A 38 7.29 1.56 -8.90
CA GLY A 38 7.68 0.85 -7.69
C GLY A 38 9.00 1.36 -7.14
N ARG A 39 9.96 1.68 -8.01
CA ARG A 39 11.25 2.24 -7.58
C ARG A 39 11.05 3.60 -6.92
N ALA A 40 10.25 4.47 -7.51
CA ALA A 40 9.95 5.77 -6.92
C ALA A 40 9.22 5.62 -5.59
N ALA A 41 8.33 4.62 -5.47
CA ALA A 41 7.63 4.35 -4.22
C ALA A 41 8.60 4.03 -3.08
N VAL A 42 9.60 3.18 -3.33
CA VAL A 42 10.64 2.88 -2.34
C VAL A 42 11.36 4.15 -1.90
N GLU A 43 11.79 4.96 -2.85
CA GLU A 43 12.51 6.21 -2.56
C GLU A 43 11.63 7.18 -1.74
N TRP A 44 10.35 7.32 -2.10
CA TRP A 44 9.43 8.18 -1.37
C TRP A 44 9.15 7.68 0.05
N VAL A 45 9.00 6.37 0.25
CA VAL A 45 8.81 5.80 1.59
C VAL A 45 10.03 6.08 2.46
N ILE A 46 11.23 5.88 1.93
CA ILE A 46 12.46 6.14 2.68
C ILE A 46 12.56 7.62 3.04
N LYS A 47 12.22 8.51 2.11
CA LYS A 47 12.31 9.95 2.31
C LYS A 47 11.25 10.49 3.26
N LEU A 48 10.00 10.08 3.07
CA LEU A 48 8.85 10.65 3.77
C LEU A 48 8.49 9.91 5.06
N ARG A 49 8.94 8.67 5.22
CA ARG A 49 8.64 7.80 6.36
C ARG A 49 7.16 7.80 6.71
N PRO A 50 6.28 7.44 5.75
CA PRO A 50 4.85 7.44 6.00
C PRO A 50 4.45 6.36 7.01
N ASP A 51 3.28 6.51 7.60
CA ASP A 51 2.72 5.48 8.49
C ASP A 51 2.38 4.22 7.71
N LEU A 52 1.82 4.40 6.51
CA LEU A 52 1.29 3.31 5.68
C LEU A 52 1.76 3.49 4.23
N ALA A 53 1.87 2.37 3.53
CA ALA A 53 2.13 2.35 2.10
C ALA A 53 1.25 1.30 1.43
N VAL A 54 0.67 1.64 0.29
CA VAL A 54 -0.15 0.71 -0.49
C VAL A 54 0.51 0.53 -1.85
N PHE A 55 0.84 -0.71 -2.18
CA PHE A 55 1.54 -1.05 -3.42
C PHE A 55 0.74 -2.03 -4.27
N ASP A 56 0.58 -1.72 -5.55
CA ASP A 56 0.23 -2.72 -6.54
C ASP A 56 1.37 -3.75 -6.61
N ILE A 57 1.04 -5.01 -6.76
CA ILE A 57 2.06 -6.06 -6.91
C ILE A 57 2.72 -5.96 -8.29
N CYS A 58 1.93 -5.74 -9.35
CA CYS A 58 2.43 -5.71 -10.72
C CYS A 58 2.70 -4.29 -11.20
N MET A 59 3.95 -3.87 -11.13
CA MET A 59 4.41 -2.59 -11.68
C MET A 59 5.61 -2.84 -12.61
N PRO A 60 5.77 -2.07 -13.70
CA PRO A 60 6.74 -2.45 -14.75
C PRO A 60 8.21 -2.36 -14.35
N ASP A 61 8.60 -1.40 -13.50
CA ASP A 61 10.01 -1.16 -13.14
C ASP A 61 10.45 -1.91 -11.89
N MET A 62 9.54 -2.13 -10.96
CA MET A 62 9.78 -2.90 -9.74
C MET A 62 8.44 -3.37 -9.20
N ASP A 63 8.26 -4.68 -9.02
CA ASP A 63 7.02 -5.20 -8.47
C ASP A 63 6.86 -4.86 -6.98
N GLY A 64 5.62 -4.97 -6.49
CA GLY A 64 5.30 -4.60 -5.12
C GLY A 64 5.99 -5.47 -4.07
N PHE A 65 6.19 -6.76 -4.35
CA PHE A 65 6.90 -7.64 -3.42
C PHE A 65 8.37 -7.24 -3.29
N SER A 66 9.03 -6.94 -4.40
CA SER A 66 10.42 -6.48 -4.38
C SER A 66 10.56 -5.15 -3.64
N ALA A 67 9.62 -4.23 -3.85
CA ALA A 67 9.60 -2.96 -3.13
C ALA A 67 9.46 -3.18 -1.62
N ALA A 68 8.54 -4.06 -1.21
CA ALA A 68 8.34 -4.39 0.19
C ALA A 68 9.59 -5.04 0.83
N ARG A 69 10.24 -5.94 0.10
CA ARG A 69 11.48 -6.57 0.59
C ARG A 69 12.58 -5.54 0.81
N GLU A 70 12.77 -4.61 -0.13
CA GLU A 70 13.77 -3.55 0.06
C GLU A 70 13.47 -2.69 1.28
N LEU A 71 12.22 -2.31 1.49
CA LEU A 71 11.83 -1.48 2.62
C LEU A 71 11.99 -2.23 3.95
N ASN A 72 11.60 -3.48 4.01
CA ASN A 72 11.79 -4.31 5.19
C ASN A 72 13.26 -4.51 5.49
N HIS A 73 14.09 -4.72 4.47
CA HIS A 73 15.53 -4.87 4.61
C HIS A 73 16.19 -3.57 5.08
N ALA A 74 15.65 -2.43 4.67
CA ALA A 74 16.12 -1.11 5.12
C ALA A 74 15.66 -0.76 6.54
N GLY A 75 14.88 -1.62 7.19
CA GLY A 75 14.42 -1.38 8.56
C GLY A 75 13.33 -0.33 8.68
N MET A 76 12.56 -0.11 7.62
CA MET A 76 11.47 0.88 7.63
C MET A 76 10.31 0.38 8.49
N ASN A 77 9.74 1.29 9.28
CA ASN A 77 8.57 1.00 10.13
C ASN A 77 7.24 1.21 9.42
N THR A 78 7.25 1.72 8.20
CA THR A 78 6.05 1.88 7.38
C THR A 78 5.35 0.53 7.23
N ARG A 79 4.06 0.47 7.50
CA ARG A 79 3.27 -0.75 7.31
C ARG A 79 2.72 -0.79 5.89
N ILE A 80 3.00 -1.88 5.21
CA ILE A 80 2.73 -2.04 3.78
C ILE A 80 1.47 -2.88 3.60
N LEU A 81 0.62 -2.48 2.63
CA LEU A 81 -0.48 -3.27 2.11
C LEU A 81 -0.27 -3.49 0.62
N PHE A 82 -0.75 -4.61 0.12
CA PHE A 82 -0.80 -4.85 -1.31
C PHE A 82 -2.23 -4.66 -1.83
N LEU A 83 -2.34 -4.00 -2.98
CA LEU A 83 -3.59 -3.84 -3.72
C LEU A 83 -3.36 -4.48 -5.09
N THR A 84 -4.19 -5.48 -5.46
CA THR A 84 -3.91 -6.28 -6.64
C THR A 84 -5.18 -6.84 -7.27
N GLU A 85 -5.09 -7.16 -8.57
CA GLU A 85 -6.15 -7.91 -9.27
C GLU A 85 -5.99 -9.42 -9.11
N ILE A 86 -4.87 -9.89 -8.57
CA ILE A 86 -4.50 -11.31 -8.56
C ILE A 86 -5.10 -11.98 -7.33
N GLU A 87 -5.84 -13.08 -7.56
CA GLU A 87 -6.32 -13.98 -6.51
C GLU A 87 -5.55 -15.28 -6.59
N ASP A 88 -4.40 -15.33 -5.95
CA ASP A 88 -3.51 -16.50 -5.99
C ASP A 88 -3.00 -16.79 -4.59
N GLU A 89 -3.12 -18.04 -4.15
CA GLU A 89 -2.75 -18.44 -2.80
C GLU A 89 -1.25 -18.24 -2.53
N ASP A 90 -0.40 -18.47 -3.51
CA ASP A 90 1.04 -18.26 -3.34
C ASP A 90 1.36 -16.78 -3.15
N TYR A 91 0.65 -15.91 -3.85
CA TYR A 91 0.77 -14.46 -3.68
C TYR A 91 0.31 -14.03 -2.28
N ILE A 92 -0.79 -14.60 -1.81
CA ILE A 92 -1.31 -14.29 -0.47
C ILE A 92 -0.30 -14.73 0.60
N GLN A 93 0.30 -15.91 0.46
CA GLN A 93 1.30 -16.38 1.41
C GLN A 93 2.53 -15.47 1.43
N GLU A 94 2.98 -15.02 0.26
CA GLU A 94 4.09 -14.07 0.18
C GLU A 94 3.73 -12.74 0.84
N ALA A 95 2.52 -12.25 0.61
CA ALA A 95 2.03 -11.02 1.23
C ALA A 95 2.00 -11.12 2.75
N ARG A 96 1.65 -12.28 3.31
CA ARG A 96 1.63 -12.48 4.77
C ARG A 96 3.02 -12.32 5.39
N LEU A 97 4.06 -12.67 4.65
CA LEU A 97 5.44 -12.54 5.12
C LEU A 97 5.97 -11.10 5.03
N LEU A 98 5.42 -10.30 4.10
CA LEU A 98 5.98 -9.00 3.73
C LEU A 98 5.14 -7.81 4.18
N SER A 99 3.88 -8.02 4.55
CA SER A 99 2.94 -6.91 4.67
C SER A 99 1.88 -7.14 5.74
N TYR A 100 0.98 -6.17 5.86
CA TYR A 100 -0.16 -6.20 6.78
C TYR A 100 -1.51 -6.30 6.05
N GLY A 101 -1.50 -6.57 4.76
CA GLY A 101 -2.78 -6.74 4.07
C GLY A 101 -2.67 -7.06 2.60
N TYR A 102 -3.72 -7.70 2.09
CA TYR A 102 -3.87 -8.10 0.70
C TYR A 102 -5.29 -7.74 0.29
N VAL A 103 -5.43 -6.68 -0.50
CA VAL A 103 -6.72 -6.13 -0.91
C VAL A 103 -6.90 -6.31 -2.41
N LEU A 104 -8.04 -6.84 -2.81
CA LEU A 104 -8.38 -7.00 -4.22
C LEU A 104 -8.88 -5.67 -4.79
N LYS A 105 -8.40 -5.29 -5.97
CA LYS A 105 -8.78 -4.02 -6.60
C LYS A 105 -10.29 -3.90 -6.80
N ARG A 106 -10.97 -5.00 -7.15
CA ARG A 106 -12.43 -4.98 -7.30
C ARG A 106 -13.17 -4.70 -5.99
N ARG A 107 -12.49 -4.86 -4.84
CA ARG A 107 -13.06 -4.60 -3.52
C ARG A 107 -12.48 -3.36 -2.86
N MET A 108 -11.73 -2.55 -3.59
CA MET A 108 -11.04 -1.39 -3.02
C MET A 108 -11.99 -0.46 -2.27
N ALA A 109 -13.15 -0.16 -2.84
CA ALA A 109 -14.11 0.75 -2.22
C ALA A 109 -14.63 0.23 -0.87
N CYS A 110 -14.72 -1.10 -0.69
CA CYS A 110 -15.21 -1.70 0.55
C CYS A 110 -14.08 -2.05 1.52
N ASP A 111 -12.93 -2.48 1.00
CA ASP A 111 -11.91 -3.14 1.82
C ASP A 111 -10.68 -2.29 2.12
N LEU A 112 -10.38 -1.24 1.33
CA LEU A 112 -9.12 -0.51 1.51
C LEU A 112 -9.03 0.18 2.87
N ILE A 113 -10.04 0.92 3.26
CA ILE A 113 -10.04 1.60 4.56
C ILE A 113 -10.04 0.61 5.72
N PRO A 114 -10.90 -0.44 5.75
CA PRO A 114 -10.78 -1.47 6.79
C PRO A 114 -9.40 -2.12 6.86
N ALA A 115 -8.76 -2.36 5.71
CA ALA A 115 -7.42 -2.93 5.66
C ALA A 115 -6.36 -2.00 6.26
N LEU A 116 -6.45 -0.70 5.97
CA LEU A 116 -5.55 0.30 6.55
C LEU A 116 -5.72 0.42 8.06
N ILE A 117 -6.95 0.37 8.54
CA ILE A 117 -7.25 0.38 9.98
C ILE A 117 -6.66 -0.88 10.63
N SER A 118 -6.86 -2.04 10.02
CA SER A 118 -6.30 -3.30 10.50
C SER A 118 -4.76 -3.25 10.56
N ALA A 119 -4.13 -2.72 9.52
CA ALA A 119 -2.67 -2.58 9.46
C ALA A 119 -2.16 -1.68 10.59
N SER A 120 -2.86 -0.59 10.86
CA SER A 120 -2.50 0.35 11.94
C SER A 120 -2.55 -0.32 13.32
N SER A 121 -3.39 -1.33 13.50
CA SER A 121 -3.44 -2.11 14.75
C SER A 121 -2.53 -3.33 14.74
N GLY A 122 -1.77 -3.55 13.67
CA GLY A 122 -0.79 -4.65 13.57
C GLY A 122 -1.39 -5.98 13.11
N SER A 123 -2.60 -5.98 12.59
CA SER A 123 -3.26 -7.20 12.10
C SER A 123 -3.20 -7.29 10.57
N PHE A 124 -3.24 -8.51 10.05
CA PHE A 124 -3.26 -8.75 8.62
C PHE A 124 -4.69 -8.81 8.09
N PHE A 125 -4.98 -8.05 7.05
CA PHE A 125 -6.29 -8.03 6.38
C PHE A 125 -6.23 -8.79 5.06
N LEU A 126 -7.23 -9.62 4.79
CA LEU A 126 -7.34 -10.35 3.54
C LEU A 126 -8.71 -10.11 2.90
N SER A 127 -8.72 -9.54 1.69
CA SER A 127 -9.93 -9.47 0.86
C SER A 127 -10.37 -10.87 0.42
N ARG A 128 -11.68 -11.07 0.42
CA ARG A 128 -12.28 -12.31 -0.06
C ARG A 128 -13.48 -12.05 -0.94
#